data_569858c2e2677434e8d539a7015ee4bb
#
_entry.id   569858c2e2677434e8d539a7015ee4bb
#
_cell.length_a   1.000
_cell.length_b   1.000
_cell.length_c   1.000
_cell.angle_alpha   90.00
_cell.angle_beta   90.00
_cell.angle_gamma   90.00
#
_symmetry.space_group_name_H-M   'P 1'
#
loop_
_entity.id
_entity.type
_entity.pdbx_description
1 polymer ?
#
loop_
_entity_poly.entity_id
_entity_poly.type
_entity_poly.pdbx_seq_one_letter_code
_entity_poly.pdbx_strand_id
1 'polypeptide(L)'
;HKLQERYDLLLEDLPIIKPYQDKDSYSALHLYPIKIQVNKVKNTKKEIFEALRKNGISVSVHYIPVHTQPYYENIGFKKGCYPNAESYYQRSISIPLYFGLTLEQQDKVIESLKQVLQ
;
A
#
# COMPACT_ATOMS: atom_id res chain seq x y z
N HIS A 1 1.79 -10.20 14.07
CA HIS A 1 0.46 -9.74 14.49
C HIS A 1 0.52 -8.44 15.30
N LYS A 2 1.30 -8.33 16.38
CA LYS A 2 1.38 -7.10 17.21
C LYS A 2 1.68 -5.82 16.39
N LEU A 3 2.57 -5.89 15.41
CA LEU A 3 2.87 -4.75 14.53
C LEU A 3 1.70 -4.42 13.59
N GLN A 4 0.98 -5.43 13.10
CA GLN A 4 -0.21 -5.24 12.28
C GLN A 4 -1.33 -4.58 13.09
N GLU A 5 -1.65 -5.10 14.27
CA GLU A 5 -2.65 -4.54 15.18
C GLU A 5 -2.35 -3.07 15.51
N ARG A 6 -1.06 -2.76 15.71
CA ARG A 6 -0.62 -1.39 15.96
C ARG A 6 -0.81 -0.49 14.73
N TYR A 7 -0.52 -0.97 13.52
CA TYR A 7 -0.84 -0.24 12.30
C TYR A 7 -2.35 -0.03 12.14
N ASP A 8 -3.15 -1.06 12.38
CA ASP A 8 -4.61 -0.96 12.28
C ASP A 8 -5.19 0.12 13.21
N LEU A 9 -4.61 0.28 14.40
CA LEU A 9 -5.01 1.31 15.36
C LEU A 9 -4.51 2.71 14.94
N LEU A 10 -3.22 2.85 14.66
CA LEU A 10 -2.59 4.18 14.48
C LEU A 10 -2.81 4.80 13.10
N LEU A 11 -3.30 4.01 12.13
CA LEU A 11 -3.64 4.47 10.78
C LEU A 11 -5.15 4.66 10.55
N GLU A 12 -5.98 4.56 11.62
CA GLU A 12 -7.45 4.60 11.53
C GLU A 12 -7.97 5.86 10.86
N ASP A 13 -7.43 7.02 11.24
CA ASP A 13 -7.91 8.33 10.78
C ASP A 13 -7.30 8.79 9.45
N LEU A 14 -6.41 7.99 8.86
CA LEU A 14 -5.77 8.37 7.60
C LEU A 14 -6.66 8.06 6.38
N PRO A 15 -6.54 8.82 5.29
CA PRO A 15 -7.32 8.61 4.07
C PRO A 15 -6.82 7.39 3.27
N ILE A 16 -6.80 6.24 3.92
CA ILE A 16 -6.40 4.95 3.38
C ILE A 16 -7.44 3.86 3.69
N ILE A 17 -7.35 2.75 2.98
CA ILE A 17 -8.07 1.52 3.31
C ILE A 17 -7.00 0.50 3.71
N LYS A 18 -7.09 0.01 4.94
CA LYS A 18 -6.20 -1.02 5.51
C LYS A 18 -6.44 -2.39 4.87
N PRO A 19 -5.49 -3.33 4.93
CA PRO A 19 -5.71 -4.70 4.48
C PRO A 19 -6.87 -5.34 5.24
N TYR A 20 -7.83 -5.93 4.52
CA TYR A 20 -8.90 -6.69 5.13
C TYR A 20 -8.35 -7.98 5.75
N GLN A 21 -8.75 -8.26 6.99
CA GLN A 21 -8.50 -9.53 7.67
C GLN A 21 -9.85 -10.20 7.91
N ASP A 22 -9.99 -11.40 7.38
CA ASP A 22 -11.19 -12.21 7.62
C ASP A 22 -11.17 -12.75 9.06
N LYS A 23 -12.31 -12.66 9.76
CA LYS A 23 -12.44 -13.09 11.16
C LYS A 23 -12.28 -14.61 11.34
N ASP A 24 -12.54 -15.37 10.30
CA ASP A 24 -12.48 -16.84 10.31
C ASP A 24 -11.13 -17.35 9.77
N SER A 25 -10.18 -16.45 9.51
CA SER A 25 -8.84 -16.78 9.02
C SER A 25 -7.73 -16.21 9.92
N TYR A 26 -6.58 -16.88 9.92
CA TYR A 26 -5.38 -16.43 10.62
C TYR A 26 -4.26 -16.21 9.61
N SER A 27 -4.05 -14.96 9.22
CA SER A 27 -3.07 -14.60 8.20
C SER A 27 -1.63 -14.71 8.71
N ALA A 28 -0.71 -15.16 7.85
CA ALA A 28 0.72 -15.11 8.10
C ALA A 28 1.32 -13.69 8.04
N LEU A 29 0.56 -12.71 7.58
CA LEU A 29 0.93 -11.28 7.53
C LEU A 29 2.28 -11.00 6.86
N HIS A 30 2.43 -11.50 5.64
CA HIS A 30 3.65 -11.29 4.85
C HIS A 30 3.81 -9.83 4.39
N LEU A 31 2.70 -9.18 4.01
CA LEU A 31 2.66 -7.79 3.51
C LEU A 31 1.61 -6.97 4.27
N TYR A 32 1.81 -5.64 4.31
CA TYR A 32 0.79 -4.69 4.75
C TYR A 32 0.49 -3.68 3.62
N PRO A 33 -0.34 -4.07 2.63
CA PRO A 33 -0.72 -3.21 1.52
C PRO A 33 -1.86 -2.27 1.92
N ILE A 34 -1.59 -0.98 1.97
CA ILE A 34 -2.61 0.06 2.11
C ILE A 34 -3.12 0.50 0.75
N LYS A 35 -4.40 0.90 0.66
CA LYS A 35 -4.98 1.52 -0.54
C LYS A 35 -5.29 2.98 -0.24
N ILE A 36 -4.67 3.90 -0.97
CA ILE A 36 -4.89 5.33 -0.83
C ILE A 36 -6.29 5.69 -1.32
N GLN A 37 -7.02 6.49 -0.55
CA GLN A 37 -8.29 7.10 -0.97
C GLN A 37 -7.98 8.35 -1.79
N VAL A 38 -7.69 8.16 -3.08
CA VAL A 38 -7.20 9.21 -3.98
C VAL A 38 -8.10 10.45 -4.12
N ASN A 39 -9.36 10.32 -3.78
CA ASN A 39 -10.32 11.42 -3.72
C ASN A 39 -10.26 12.26 -2.42
N LYS A 40 -9.47 11.82 -1.45
CA LYS A 40 -9.30 12.48 -0.15
C LYS A 40 -7.88 13.03 0.07
N VAL A 41 -6.98 12.82 -0.88
CA VAL A 41 -5.59 13.30 -0.82
C VAL A 41 -5.29 14.20 -2.00
N LYS A 42 -4.38 15.15 -1.83
CA LYS A 42 -3.96 16.07 -2.91
C LYS A 42 -2.93 15.45 -3.83
N ASN A 43 -2.05 14.64 -3.26
CA ASN A 43 -0.92 14.04 -3.95
C ASN A 43 -1.32 12.78 -4.72
N THR A 44 -0.73 12.56 -5.87
CA THR A 44 -0.84 11.29 -6.60
C THR A 44 -0.15 10.16 -5.85
N LYS A 45 -0.52 8.91 -6.12
CA LYS A 45 0.17 7.74 -5.57
C LYS A 45 1.68 7.80 -5.82
N LYS A 46 2.11 8.25 -7.01
CA LYS A 46 3.53 8.36 -7.37
C LYS A 46 4.26 9.33 -6.45
N GLU A 47 3.70 10.52 -6.25
CA GLU A 47 4.27 11.54 -5.35
C GLU A 47 4.34 11.04 -3.91
N ILE A 48 3.28 10.38 -3.42
CA ILE A 48 3.27 9.77 -2.09
C ILE A 48 4.36 8.69 -1.97
N PHE A 49 4.49 7.81 -2.96
CA PHE A 49 5.50 6.77 -2.99
C PHE A 49 6.93 7.35 -2.97
N GLU A 50 7.19 8.36 -3.79
CA GLU A 50 8.50 9.03 -3.88
C GLU A 50 8.82 9.78 -2.58
N ALA A 51 7.84 10.47 -1.99
CA ALA A 51 8.01 11.17 -0.72
C ALA A 51 8.30 10.22 0.44
N LEU A 52 7.60 9.09 0.53
CA LEU A 52 7.89 8.06 1.53
C LEU A 52 9.32 7.53 1.39
N ARG A 53 9.76 7.25 0.17
CA ARG A 53 11.14 6.80 -0.08
C ARG A 53 12.16 7.86 0.29
N LYS A 54 11.90 9.13 -0.01
CA LYS A 54 12.76 10.26 0.38
C LYS A 54 12.87 10.38 1.90
N ASN A 55 11.81 10.06 2.64
CA ASN A 55 11.81 10.01 4.10
C ASN A 55 12.51 8.75 4.66
N GLY A 56 13.08 7.91 3.80
CA GLY A 56 13.79 6.69 4.19
C GLY A 56 12.87 5.51 4.51
N ILE A 57 11.60 5.54 4.06
CA ILE A 57 10.67 4.44 4.21
C ILE A 57 10.75 3.53 2.98
N SER A 58 11.09 2.26 3.19
CA SER A 58 11.10 1.26 2.12
C SER A 58 9.68 0.81 1.80
N VAL A 59 9.10 1.41 0.77
CA VAL A 59 7.77 1.05 0.25
C VAL A 59 7.88 0.31 -1.07
N SER A 60 6.90 -0.54 -1.34
CA SER A 60 6.83 -1.37 -2.54
C SER A 60 5.44 -1.36 -3.16
N VAL A 61 5.36 -1.79 -4.42
CA VAL A 61 4.09 -1.97 -5.13
C VAL A 61 3.93 -3.44 -5.49
N HIS A 62 2.88 -4.07 -5.02
CA HIS A 62 2.56 -5.48 -5.28
C HIS A 62 1.17 -5.61 -5.94
N TYR A 63 1.11 -5.72 -7.26
CA TYR A 63 2.13 -5.61 -8.32
C TYR A 63 1.56 -4.86 -9.51
N ILE A 64 2.37 -4.57 -10.54
CA ILE A 64 1.87 -4.10 -11.83
C ILE A 64 0.93 -5.19 -12.38
N PRO A 65 -0.29 -4.85 -12.83
CA PRO A 65 -1.22 -5.85 -13.34
C PRO A 65 -0.62 -6.62 -14.52
N VAL A 66 -0.69 -7.95 -14.45
CA VAL A 66 -0.01 -8.84 -15.41
C VAL A 66 -0.38 -8.54 -16.86
N HIS A 67 -1.66 -8.26 -17.12
CA HIS A 67 -2.17 -7.97 -18.47
C HIS A 67 -1.61 -6.68 -19.10
N THR A 68 -1.00 -5.78 -18.30
CA THR A 68 -0.35 -4.54 -18.75
C THR A 68 1.17 -4.72 -18.97
N GLN A 69 1.69 -5.93 -18.86
CA GLN A 69 3.07 -6.23 -19.16
C GLN A 69 3.25 -6.40 -20.68
N PRO A 70 4.39 -5.98 -21.25
CA PRO A 70 4.61 -5.97 -22.72
C PRO A 70 4.29 -7.31 -23.40
N TYR A 71 4.64 -8.43 -22.79
CA TYR A 71 4.33 -9.76 -23.34
C TYR A 71 2.82 -9.97 -23.53
N TYR A 72 2.02 -9.61 -22.51
CA TYR A 72 0.56 -9.79 -22.55
C TYR A 72 -0.12 -8.78 -23.47
N GLU A 73 0.42 -7.55 -23.54
CA GLU A 73 -0.07 -6.57 -24.51
C GLU A 73 0.16 -7.06 -25.96
N ASN A 74 1.32 -7.66 -26.25
CA ASN A 74 1.64 -8.22 -27.57
C ASN A 74 0.73 -9.37 -28.00
N ILE A 75 0.16 -10.11 -27.06
CA ILE A 75 -0.80 -11.20 -27.37
C ILE A 75 -2.26 -10.77 -27.25
N GLY A 76 -2.54 -9.45 -27.13
CA GLY A 76 -3.87 -8.87 -27.30
C GLY A 76 -4.55 -8.36 -26.03
N PHE A 77 -3.95 -8.47 -24.85
CA PHE A 77 -4.48 -7.83 -23.65
C PHE A 77 -4.25 -6.31 -23.70
N LYS A 78 -5.15 -5.57 -23.10
CA LYS A 78 -5.10 -4.09 -23.12
C LYS A 78 -5.44 -3.54 -21.74
N LYS A 79 -4.96 -2.34 -21.47
CA LYS A 79 -5.46 -1.54 -20.34
C LYS A 79 -6.99 -1.41 -20.43
N GLY A 80 -7.69 -1.59 -19.31
CA GLY A 80 -9.15 -1.63 -19.22
C GLY A 80 -9.74 -3.05 -19.23
N CYS A 81 -8.97 -4.09 -19.61
CA CYS A 81 -9.47 -5.47 -19.59
C CYS A 81 -9.80 -5.96 -18.17
N TYR A 82 -9.07 -5.50 -17.17
CA TYR A 82 -9.25 -5.92 -15.77
C TYR A 82 -9.29 -4.72 -14.83
N PRO A 83 -10.40 -3.96 -14.80
CA PRO A 83 -10.51 -2.68 -14.10
C PRO A 83 -10.26 -2.78 -12.59
N ASN A 84 -10.62 -3.89 -11.95
CA ASN A 84 -10.38 -4.10 -10.52
C ASN A 84 -8.89 -4.21 -10.20
N ALA A 85 -8.12 -4.95 -10.99
CA ALA A 85 -6.67 -5.09 -10.83
C ALA A 85 -5.97 -3.75 -11.09
N GLU A 86 -6.38 -3.01 -12.10
CA GLU A 86 -5.85 -1.70 -12.43
C GLU A 86 -6.17 -0.67 -11.34
N SER A 87 -7.41 -0.64 -10.85
CA SER A 87 -7.84 0.23 -9.75
C SER A 87 -7.09 -0.09 -8.45
N TYR A 88 -6.84 -1.37 -8.16
CA TYR A 88 -6.01 -1.77 -7.02
C TYR A 88 -4.58 -1.23 -7.17
N TYR A 89 -3.96 -1.48 -8.31
CA TYR A 89 -2.59 -1.02 -8.60
C TYR A 89 -2.44 0.50 -8.50
N GLN A 90 -3.42 1.26 -8.98
CA GLN A 90 -3.40 2.72 -8.94
C GLN A 90 -3.41 3.30 -7.52
N ARG A 91 -3.83 2.52 -6.51
CA ARG A 91 -4.01 2.99 -5.14
C ARG A 91 -3.15 2.29 -4.11
N SER A 92 -2.63 1.10 -4.42
CA SER A 92 -1.96 0.25 -3.45
C SER A 92 -0.49 0.60 -3.28
N ILE A 93 -0.04 0.71 -2.02
CA ILE A 93 1.36 0.77 -1.60
C ILE A 93 1.53 -0.18 -0.40
N SER A 94 2.54 -1.05 -0.44
CA SER A 94 2.91 -1.86 0.71
C SER A 94 3.91 -1.12 1.57
N ILE A 95 3.56 -0.93 2.83
CA ILE A 95 4.42 -0.33 3.86
C ILE A 95 5.20 -1.42 4.62
N PRO A 96 6.31 -1.06 5.29
CA PRO A 96 7.14 -2.04 5.97
C PRO A 96 6.39 -2.86 7.03
N LEU A 97 6.43 -4.18 6.89
CA LEU A 97 6.00 -5.13 7.91
C LEU A 97 6.93 -6.35 7.84
N TYR A 98 7.78 -6.54 8.85
CA TYR A 98 8.71 -7.67 8.90
C TYR A 98 9.11 -7.99 10.34
N PHE A 99 9.60 -9.20 10.56
CA PHE A 99 10.13 -9.59 11.86
C PHE A 99 11.34 -8.72 12.21
N GLY A 100 11.32 -8.12 13.40
CA GLY A 100 12.38 -7.21 13.85
C GLY A 100 12.15 -5.73 13.52
N LEU A 101 11.05 -5.35 12.86
CA LEU A 101 10.65 -3.95 12.77
C LEU A 101 10.39 -3.40 14.18
N THR A 102 11.18 -2.41 14.61
CA THR A 102 11.03 -1.81 15.94
C THR A 102 9.84 -0.87 16.00
N LEU A 103 9.33 -0.60 17.20
CA LEU A 103 8.23 0.35 17.39
C LEU A 103 8.62 1.76 16.93
N GLU A 104 9.87 2.18 17.17
CA GLU A 104 10.40 3.45 16.72
C GLU A 104 10.43 3.55 15.18
N GLN A 105 10.87 2.49 14.51
CA GLN A 105 10.82 2.42 13.04
C GLN A 105 9.38 2.47 12.52
N GLN A 106 8.47 1.79 13.20
CA GLN A 106 7.05 1.82 12.87
C GLN A 106 6.45 3.21 13.07
N ASP A 107 6.82 3.92 14.13
CA ASP A 107 6.40 5.31 14.36
C ASP A 107 6.86 6.23 13.22
N LYS A 108 8.10 6.08 12.78
CA LYS A 108 8.62 6.82 11.62
C LYS A 108 7.80 6.57 10.36
N VAL A 109 7.36 5.34 10.11
CA VAL A 109 6.47 5.02 8.97
C VAL A 109 5.15 5.75 9.10
N ILE A 110 4.52 5.71 10.29
CA ILE A 110 3.22 6.33 10.57
C ILE A 110 3.29 7.84 10.43
N GLU A 111 4.31 8.49 11.00
CA GLU A 111 4.53 9.93 10.89
C GLU A 111 4.75 10.36 9.45
N SER A 112 5.57 9.62 8.69
CA SER A 112 5.78 9.88 7.27
C SER A 112 4.48 9.76 6.47
N LEU A 113 3.65 8.75 6.74
CA LEU A 113 2.33 8.63 6.11
C LEU A 113 1.42 9.82 6.43
N LYS A 114 1.36 10.25 7.70
CA LYS A 114 0.57 11.43 8.11
C LYS A 114 0.99 12.69 7.35
N GLN A 115 2.28 12.87 7.13
CA GLN A 115 2.82 14.04 6.40
C GLN A 115 2.47 14.02 4.91
N VAL A 116 2.58 12.87 4.25
CA VAL A 116 2.44 12.79 2.78
C VAL A 116 0.99 12.62 2.31
N LEU A 117 0.07 12.27 3.20
CA LEU A 117 -1.36 12.07 2.90
C LEU A 117 -2.24 13.31 3.22
N GLN A 118 -1.64 14.39 3.68
CA GLN A 118 -2.33 15.66 3.98
C GLN A 118 -2.77 16.44 2.74
#